data_5df19b6cc6093f21f9ef372d3b101ccf
#
_entry.id   5df19b6cc6093f21f9ef372d3b101ccf
#
_cell.length_a   1.000
_cell.length_b   1.000
_cell.length_c   1.000
_cell.angle_alpha   90.00
_cell.angle_beta   90.00
_cell.angle_gamma   90.00
#
_symmetry.space_group_name_H-M   'P 1'
#
loop_
_entity.id
_entity.type
_entity.pdbx_description
1 polymer ?
#
loop_
_entity_poly.entity_id
_entity_poly.type
_entity_poly.pdbx_seq_one_letter_code
_entity_poly.pdbx_strand_id
1 'polypeptide(L)'
;AHIGLIEKPIETKNLHKEIVYEDQLVLAGDAASKFWLLREKNSGLRFFNELYLNEHSINLPIIELNNNEVLLQLLKNNIGQSIVSRLSISDEIPWQPIDQSFASRKIFIVQTDHHANTSFSEVYNRIVEKIRERQT
;
A
#
# COMPACT_ATOMS: atom_id res chain seq x y z
N ALA A 1 -18.59 14.74 4.25
CA ALA A 1 -18.47 13.36 3.73
C ALA A 1 -17.06 12.84 3.95
N HIS A 2 -16.97 11.62 4.43
CA HIS A 2 -15.67 11.03 4.71
C HIS A 2 -15.54 9.65 4.11
N ILE A 3 -14.43 9.42 3.47
CA ILE A 3 -13.98 8.09 3.11
C ILE A 3 -12.68 7.84 3.85
N GLY A 4 -12.63 6.75 4.60
CA GLY A 4 -11.42 6.38 5.31
C GLY A 4 -10.92 5.02 4.89
N LEU A 5 -9.61 4.88 4.82
CA LEU A 5 -8.94 3.59 4.68
C LEU A 5 -8.28 3.28 6.01
N ILE A 6 -8.67 2.17 6.61
CA ILE A 6 -8.17 1.77 7.92
C ILE A 6 -7.78 0.30 7.93
N GLU A 7 -6.83 -0.06 8.78
CA GLU A 7 -6.35 -1.44 8.88
C GLU A 7 -7.14 -2.29 9.86
N LYS A 8 -7.92 -1.66 10.73
CA LYS A 8 -8.75 -2.35 11.72
C LYS A 8 -10.16 -1.80 11.68
N PRO A 9 -11.18 -2.64 11.92
CA PRO A 9 -12.54 -2.13 12.00
C PRO A 9 -12.68 -1.17 13.18
N ILE A 10 -13.44 -0.12 12.96
CA ILE A 10 -13.79 0.83 14.01
C ILE A 10 -15.23 0.54 14.40
N GLU A 11 -15.46 0.26 15.68
CA GLU A 11 -16.80 0.13 16.18
C GLU A 11 -17.44 1.50 16.33
N THR A 12 -18.38 1.79 15.47
CA THR A 12 -19.14 3.03 15.55
C THR A 12 -20.53 2.82 14.95
N LYS A 13 -21.51 3.42 15.59
CA LYS A 13 -22.89 3.35 15.12
C LYS A 13 -23.13 4.15 13.85
N ASN A 14 -22.18 4.94 13.43
CA ASN A 14 -22.31 5.80 12.26
C ASN A 14 -21.77 5.17 10.97
N LEU A 15 -21.28 3.95 11.03
CA LEU A 15 -20.83 3.25 9.83
C LEU A 15 -22.01 2.76 9.01
N HIS A 16 -22.05 3.13 7.75
CA HIS A 16 -23.11 2.81 6.84
C HIS A 16 -22.74 1.70 5.87
N LYS A 17 -21.54 1.72 5.38
CA LYS A 17 -20.97 0.68 4.52
C LYS A 17 -19.56 0.39 4.92
N GLU A 18 -19.19 -0.87 4.77
CA GLU A 18 -17.85 -1.33 5.04
C GLU A 18 -17.43 -2.33 3.98
N ILE A 19 -16.29 -2.11 3.38
CA ILE A 19 -15.69 -3.05 2.45
C ILE A 19 -14.34 -3.44 3.01
N VAL A 20 -14.11 -4.74 3.13
CA VAL A 20 -12.86 -5.30 3.61
C VAL A 20 -12.06 -5.80 2.42
N TYR A 21 -10.82 -5.39 2.35
CA TYR A 21 -9.88 -5.89 1.37
C TYR A 21 -8.62 -6.37 2.10
N GLU A 22 -8.16 -7.56 1.77
CA GLU A 22 -6.92 -8.07 2.33
C GLU A 22 -5.77 -7.70 1.39
N ASP A 23 -4.87 -6.85 1.89
CA ASP A 23 -3.72 -6.40 1.14
C ASP A 23 -2.50 -7.23 1.52
N GLN A 24 -1.67 -7.50 0.54
CA GLN A 24 -0.41 -8.20 0.74
C GLN A 24 0.74 -7.26 0.46
N LEU A 25 1.65 -7.14 1.41
CA LEU A 25 2.90 -6.43 1.21
C LEU A 25 3.92 -7.40 0.63
N VAL A 26 4.67 -6.93 -0.35
CA VAL A 26 5.62 -7.76 -1.08
C VAL A 26 6.94 -7.00 -1.24
N LEU A 27 8.01 -7.74 -1.43
CA LEU A 27 9.30 -7.16 -1.80
C LEU A 27 9.32 -6.98 -3.31
N ALA A 28 9.32 -5.75 -3.77
CA ALA A 28 9.31 -5.42 -5.18
C ALA A 28 10.66 -4.88 -5.63
N GLY A 29 10.98 -5.11 -6.88
CA GLY A 29 12.20 -4.63 -7.51
C GLY A 29 13.20 -5.74 -7.77
N ASP A 30 14.31 -5.36 -8.36
CA ASP A 30 15.39 -6.29 -8.69
C ASP A 30 16.17 -6.66 -7.43
N ALA A 31 16.22 -7.97 -7.12
CA ALA A 31 16.93 -8.47 -5.95
C ALA A 31 18.44 -8.15 -5.98
N ALA A 32 18.99 -7.91 -7.15
CA ALA A 32 20.38 -7.53 -7.32
C ALA A 32 20.63 -6.02 -7.16
N SER A 33 19.58 -5.24 -6.96
CA SER A 33 19.72 -3.79 -6.81
C SER A 33 20.49 -3.44 -5.54
N LYS A 34 21.32 -2.41 -5.65
CA LYS A 34 22.16 -1.92 -4.55
C LYS A 34 21.54 -0.74 -3.81
N PHE A 35 20.30 -0.43 -4.07
CA PHE A 35 19.59 0.69 -3.42
C PHE A 35 18.28 0.21 -2.83
N TRP A 36 17.89 0.84 -1.73
CA TRP A 36 16.58 0.66 -1.14
C TRP A 36 15.78 1.95 -1.26
N LEU A 37 14.53 1.84 -1.71
CA LEU A 37 13.67 3.00 -1.92
C LEU A 37 12.74 3.15 -0.72
N LEU A 38 12.72 4.33 -0.13
CA LEU A 38 11.84 4.65 0.98
C LEU A 38 10.96 5.85 0.65
N ARG A 39 9.73 5.80 1.13
CA ARG A 39 8.85 6.94 1.10
C ARG A 39 9.22 7.90 2.24
N GLU A 40 8.60 9.08 2.23
CA GLU A 40 8.76 10.05 3.30
C GLU A 40 8.31 9.52 4.65
N LYS A 41 8.76 10.15 5.73
CA LYS A 41 8.58 9.64 7.10
C LYS A 41 7.13 9.43 7.54
N ASN A 42 6.19 10.16 6.96
CA ASN A 42 4.78 10.04 7.34
C ASN A 42 4.03 8.97 6.56
N SER A 43 4.69 8.28 5.66
CA SER A 43 4.07 7.20 4.91
C SER A 43 3.98 5.93 5.76
N GLY A 44 2.82 5.28 5.74
CA GLY A 44 2.64 4.00 6.43
C GLY A 44 3.59 2.91 5.92
N LEU A 45 3.86 2.90 4.62
CA LEU A 45 4.80 1.94 4.03
C LEU A 45 6.24 2.17 4.51
N ARG A 46 6.58 3.39 4.88
CA ARG A 46 7.90 3.68 5.43
C ARG A 46 8.17 2.86 6.69
N PHE A 47 7.19 2.78 7.55
CA PHE A 47 7.30 2.00 8.79
C PHE A 47 7.58 0.53 8.51
N PHE A 48 6.84 -0.08 7.60
CA PHE A 48 7.04 -1.50 7.27
C PHE A 48 8.37 -1.75 6.56
N ASN A 49 8.82 -0.83 5.73
CA ASN A 49 10.13 -0.91 5.10
C ASN A 49 11.25 -0.88 6.15
N GLU A 50 11.15 0.02 7.12
CA GLU A 50 12.16 0.12 8.17
C GLU A 50 12.20 -1.14 9.03
N LEU A 51 11.04 -1.71 9.34
CA LEU A 51 10.98 -2.99 10.05
C LEU A 51 11.69 -4.09 9.27
N TYR A 52 11.40 -4.19 7.99
CA TYR A 52 12.00 -5.22 7.15
C TYR A 52 13.52 -5.08 7.06
N LEU A 53 13.99 -3.85 6.83
CA LEU A 53 15.42 -3.58 6.76
C LEU A 53 16.13 -3.96 8.07
N ASN A 54 15.49 -3.66 9.18
CA ASN A 54 16.04 -3.94 10.49
C ASN A 54 16.06 -5.43 10.80
N GLU A 55 14.97 -6.13 10.53
CA GLU A 55 14.87 -7.58 10.79
C GLU A 55 15.87 -8.40 9.95
N HIS A 56 16.16 -7.97 8.75
CA HIS A 56 17.08 -8.66 7.85
C HIS A 56 18.48 -8.07 7.85
N SER A 57 18.75 -7.09 8.70
CA SER A 57 20.06 -6.41 8.79
C SER A 57 20.55 -5.92 7.43
N ILE A 58 19.62 -5.38 6.63
CA ILE A 58 19.94 -4.86 5.31
C ILE A 58 20.56 -3.47 5.45
N ASN A 59 21.73 -3.29 4.85
CA ASN A 59 22.47 -2.04 4.94
C ASN A 59 22.79 -1.54 3.52
N LEU A 60 21.77 -1.17 2.79
CA LEU A 60 21.90 -0.61 1.44
C LEU A 60 21.75 0.90 1.47
N PRO A 61 22.38 1.63 0.54
CA PRO A 61 22.10 3.04 0.36
C PRO A 61 20.61 3.28 0.12
N ILE A 62 20.08 4.32 0.74
CA ILE A 62 18.64 4.63 0.71
C ILE A 62 18.40 5.82 -0.20
N ILE A 63 17.41 5.68 -1.07
CA ILE A 63 16.85 6.78 -1.85
C ILE A 63 15.50 7.09 -1.28
N GLU A 64 15.32 8.30 -0.72
CA GLU A 64 14.07 8.75 -0.18
C GLU A 64 13.25 9.46 -1.25
N LEU A 65 11.98 9.07 -1.36
CA LEU A 65 11.06 9.60 -2.35
C LEU A 65 9.79 10.07 -1.68
N ASN A 66 9.25 11.20 -2.13
CA ASN A 66 7.99 11.72 -1.64
C ASN A 66 6.84 11.52 -2.63
N ASN A 67 7.05 10.70 -3.65
CA ASN A 67 6.08 10.46 -4.71
C ASN A 67 6.04 8.98 -5.03
N ASN A 68 4.84 8.40 -4.92
CA ASN A 68 4.66 6.97 -5.15
C ASN A 68 4.87 6.57 -6.61
N GLU A 69 4.50 7.42 -7.54
CA GLU A 69 4.69 7.13 -8.96
C GLU A 69 6.14 7.07 -9.35
N VAL A 70 6.97 7.96 -8.79
CA VAL A 70 8.41 7.92 -9.02
C VAL A 70 8.99 6.63 -8.48
N LEU A 71 8.57 6.23 -7.28
CA LEU A 71 9.01 4.96 -6.70
C LEU A 71 8.70 3.78 -7.62
N LEU A 72 7.48 3.71 -8.11
CA LEU A 72 7.06 2.63 -9.00
C LEU A 72 7.82 2.65 -10.33
N GLN A 73 8.11 3.83 -10.87
CA GLN A 73 8.89 3.95 -12.08
C GLN A 73 10.32 3.45 -11.91
N LEU A 74 10.92 3.75 -10.77
CA LEU A 74 12.26 3.25 -10.47
C LEU A 74 12.26 1.72 -10.36
N LEU A 75 11.28 1.16 -9.66
CA LEU A 75 11.14 -0.30 -9.56
C LEU A 75 10.95 -0.94 -10.93
N LYS A 76 10.15 -0.33 -11.78
CA LYS A 76 9.88 -0.82 -13.13
C LYS A 76 11.16 -0.83 -13.98
N ASN A 77 12.06 0.08 -13.74
CA ASN A 77 13.32 0.17 -14.46
C ASN A 77 14.46 -0.56 -13.74
N ASN A 78 14.14 -1.45 -12.83
CA ASN A 78 15.10 -2.27 -12.08
C ASN A 78 16.06 -1.45 -11.22
N ILE A 79 15.61 -0.29 -10.75
CA ILE A 79 16.37 0.57 -9.85
C ILE A 79 15.75 0.47 -8.46
N GLY A 80 16.51 -0.09 -7.53
CA GLY A 80 16.09 -0.19 -6.15
C GLY A 80 15.17 -1.34 -5.84
N GLN A 81 14.91 -1.49 -4.56
CA GLN A 81 13.96 -2.45 -3.99
C GLN A 81 13.15 -1.73 -2.95
N SER A 82 11.94 -2.22 -2.68
CA SER A 82 11.10 -1.66 -1.63
C SER A 82 9.99 -2.64 -1.25
N ILE A 83 9.49 -2.52 -0.03
CA ILE A 83 8.26 -3.20 0.38
C ILE A 83 7.11 -2.31 -0.06
N VAL A 84 6.22 -2.88 -0.85
CA VAL A 84 5.07 -2.15 -1.39
C VAL A 84 3.83 -3.04 -1.34
N SER A 85 2.67 -2.43 -1.51
CA SER A 85 1.43 -3.18 -1.67
C SER A 85 1.42 -3.91 -3.00
N ARG A 86 1.02 -5.18 -2.99
CA ARG A 86 0.83 -5.95 -4.22
C ARG A 86 -0.15 -5.27 -5.18
N LEU A 87 -1.10 -4.52 -4.63
CA LEU A 87 -2.08 -3.77 -5.42
C LEU A 87 -1.47 -2.65 -6.24
N SER A 88 -0.35 -2.10 -5.81
CA SER A 88 0.23 -0.92 -6.45
C SER A 88 1.19 -1.24 -7.58
N ILE A 89 1.58 -2.51 -7.73
CA ILE A 89 2.56 -2.88 -8.75
C ILE A 89 1.90 -3.55 -9.96
N SER A 90 2.47 -3.29 -11.13
CA SER A 90 2.03 -3.93 -12.36
C SER A 90 2.84 -5.21 -12.61
N ASP A 91 2.44 -5.97 -13.62
CA ASP A 91 3.13 -7.20 -14.00
C ASP A 91 4.56 -6.97 -14.48
N GLU A 92 4.89 -5.73 -14.82
CA GLU A 92 6.23 -5.38 -15.29
C GLU A 92 7.25 -5.25 -14.16
N ILE A 93 6.78 -5.16 -12.92
CA ILE A 93 7.65 -5.04 -11.74
C ILE A 93 7.83 -6.41 -11.11
N PRO A 94 9.07 -6.91 -11.03
CA PRO A 94 9.31 -8.19 -10.35
C PRO A 94 9.03 -8.04 -8.86
N TRP A 95 8.51 -9.08 -8.25
CA TRP A 95 8.21 -9.09 -6.83
C TRP A 95 8.28 -10.50 -6.26
N GLN A 96 8.44 -10.57 -4.96
CA GLN A 96 8.39 -11.84 -4.23
C GLN A 96 7.68 -11.65 -2.90
N PRO A 97 7.02 -12.69 -2.38
CA PRO A 97 6.38 -12.62 -1.08
C PRO A 97 7.42 -12.51 0.04
N ILE A 98 6.96 -12.00 1.18
CA ILE A 98 7.78 -11.90 2.39
C ILE A 98 7.10 -12.63 3.53
N ASP A 99 7.89 -13.16 4.46
CA ASP A 99 7.42 -13.99 5.56
C ASP A 99 7.16 -13.23 6.87
N GLN A 100 7.19 -11.92 6.83
CA GLN A 100 6.95 -11.11 8.03
C GLN A 100 5.49 -11.12 8.42
N SER A 101 5.23 -11.03 9.73
CA SER A 101 3.86 -11.01 10.26
C SER A 101 3.03 -9.84 9.74
N PHE A 102 3.68 -8.75 9.35
CA PHE A 102 3.01 -7.59 8.78
C PHE A 102 2.70 -7.70 7.27
N ALA A 103 3.10 -8.79 6.63
CA ALA A 103 2.97 -8.92 5.18
C ALA A 103 1.53 -8.94 4.69
N SER A 104 0.62 -9.42 5.52
CA SER A 104 -0.80 -9.45 5.19
C SER A 104 -1.54 -8.49 6.11
N ARG A 105 -2.35 -7.62 5.55
CA ARG A 105 -3.14 -6.67 6.33
C ARG A 105 -4.51 -6.49 5.71
N LYS A 106 -5.50 -6.19 6.55
CA LYS A 106 -6.85 -5.91 6.11
C LYS A 106 -7.06 -4.41 6.00
N ILE A 107 -7.60 -4.00 4.88
CA ILE A 107 -7.95 -2.61 4.63
C ILE A 107 -9.46 -2.53 4.61
N PHE A 108 -10.01 -1.61 5.39
CA PHE A 108 -11.44 -1.36 5.46
C PHE A 108 -11.75 -0.04 4.81
N ILE A 109 -12.73 -0.03 3.91
CA ILE A 109 -13.26 1.18 3.32
C ILE A 109 -14.59 1.42 3.99
N VAL A 110 -14.69 2.54 4.71
CA VAL A 110 -15.87 2.84 5.52
C VAL A 110 -16.53 4.11 5.04
N GLN A 111 -17.84 4.16 5.16
CA GLN A 111 -18.65 5.32 4.84
C GLN A 111 -19.52 5.64 6.04
N THR A 112 -19.48 6.89 6.46
CA THR A 112 -20.33 7.34 7.55
C THR A 112 -21.67 7.81 7.04
N ASP A 113 -22.71 7.62 7.88
CA ASP A 113 -24.12 7.74 7.57
C ASP A 113 -24.54 9.07 6.97
N HIS A 114 -24.14 10.14 7.59
CA HIS A 114 -24.75 11.45 7.36
C HIS A 114 -24.02 12.28 6.32
N HIS A 115 -23.28 11.67 5.44
CA HIS A 115 -22.50 12.39 4.44
C HIS A 115 -22.58 11.77 3.05
N ALA A 116 -23.61 11.02 2.78
CA ALA A 116 -23.80 10.43 1.46
C ALA A 116 -24.23 11.54 0.49
N ASN A 117 -23.32 11.96 -0.37
CA ASN A 117 -23.58 12.87 -1.45
C ASN A 117 -22.98 12.35 -2.75
N THR A 118 -23.30 12.99 -3.87
CA THR A 118 -22.89 12.51 -5.18
C THR A 118 -21.37 12.41 -5.30
N SER A 119 -20.65 13.43 -4.88
CA SER A 119 -19.17 13.40 -4.94
C SER A 119 -18.58 12.28 -4.11
N PHE A 120 -19.13 12.07 -2.92
CA PHE A 120 -18.68 11.00 -2.05
C PHE A 120 -18.90 9.64 -2.70
N SER A 121 -20.10 9.43 -3.26
CA SER A 121 -20.44 8.16 -3.92
C SER A 121 -19.53 7.87 -5.11
N GLU A 122 -19.20 8.88 -5.89
CA GLU A 122 -18.29 8.72 -7.02
C GLU A 122 -16.89 8.31 -6.58
N VAL A 123 -16.35 8.95 -5.56
CA VAL A 123 -15.02 8.61 -5.05
C VAL A 123 -15.03 7.21 -4.47
N TYR A 124 -16.05 6.86 -3.70
CA TYR A 124 -16.20 5.53 -3.12
C TYR A 124 -16.21 4.46 -4.21
N ASN A 125 -17.00 4.65 -5.25
CA ASN A 125 -17.11 3.71 -6.35
C ASN A 125 -15.79 3.53 -7.10
N ARG A 126 -15.04 4.62 -7.30
CA ARG A 126 -13.71 4.54 -7.92
C ARG A 126 -12.74 3.70 -7.11
N ILE A 127 -12.74 3.88 -5.81
CA ILE A 127 -11.87 3.10 -4.93
C ILE A 127 -12.22 1.62 -5.03
N VAL A 128 -13.50 1.30 -4.99
CA VAL A 128 -13.97 -0.09 -5.07
C VAL A 128 -13.60 -0.70 -6.42
N GLU A 129 -13.82 0.00 -7.52
CA GLU A 129 -13.45 -0.49 -8.85
C GLU A 129 -11.96 -0.75 -8.96
N LYS A 130 -11.15 0.16 -8.46
CA LYS A 130 -9.71 0.02 -8.52
C LYS A 130 -9.23 -1.20 -7.73
N ILE A 131 -9.82 -1.45 -6.57
CA ILE A 131 -9.50 -2.64 -5.78
C ILE A 131 -9.88 -3.91 -6.55
N ARG A 132 -11.07 -3.93 -7.16
CA ARG A 132 -11.53 -5.09 -7.94
C ARG A 132 -10.65 -5.36 -9.16
N GLU A 133 -10.26 -4.33 -9.87
CA GLU A 133 -9.35 -4.46 -11.01
C GLU A 133 -8.03 -5.12 -10.62
N ARG A 134 -7.51 -4.78 -9.45
CA ARG A 134 -6.25 -5.35 -8.96
C ARG A 134 -6.38 -6.78 -8.46
N GLN A 135 -7.59 -7.24 -8.18
CA GLN A 135 -7.83 -8.62 -7.75
C GLN A 135 -7.93 -9.61 -8.91
N THR A 136 -8.19 -9.11 -10.08
CA THR A 136 -8.26 -9.94 -11.29
C THR A 136 -6.91 -9.90 -12.05
#